data_b39bcfdc8e1d9cb4c744eb8c48fc1203
#
_entry.id   b39bcfdc8e1d9cb4c744eb8c48fc1203
#
_cell.length_a   1.000
_cell.length_b   1.000
_cell.length_c   1.000
_cell.angle_alpha   90.00
_cell.angle_beta   90.00
_cell.angle_gamma   90.00
#
_symmetry.space_group_name_H-M   'P 1'
#
loop_
_entity.id
_entity.type
_entity.pdbx_description
1 polymer ?
#
loop_
_entity_poly.entity_id
_entity_poly.type
_entity_poly.pdbx_seq_one_letter_code
_entity_poly.pdbx_strand_id
1 'polypeptide(L)'
;MQDIKAIFDIGNDSIKAVVFANDEWKNTILAKHIEPTRWMRKGKILDTEAFTKSINNIIENFVKKLWWDFIDEVFVWISHPDAVVKRITEQKRIMDPEITESDVEHLSKVIADVAIENNMETIKIVPVHRIIDDTKKEKDPIWLKGKRLELVADAFMVPKSIYNGVIEAFDNVWLSISDIIPNILSASELILDYDHKDLWTVLIDIGKNQTSYAIFEDGYALWYWTIPAWWEDVTKDISIGMQIDI
;
A
#
# COMPACT_ATOMS: atom_id res chain seq x y z
N MET A 1 -1.03 -24.66 12.56
CA MET A 1 -0.53 -23.54 13.39
C MET A 1 -1.26 -22.33 12.85
N GLN A 2 -1.90 -21.51 13.65
CA GLN A 2 -2.54 -20.28 13.12
C GLN A 2 -1.46 -19.27 12.83
N ASP A 3 -1.42 -18.73 11.61
CA ASP A 3 -0.51 -17.64 11.25
C ASP A 3 -1.00 -16.35 11.88
N ILE A 4 -0.15 -15.71 12.68
CA ILE A 4 -0.45 -14.44 13.33
C ILE A 4 0.14 -13.32 12.50
N LYS A 5 -0.72 -12.45 12.01
CA LYS A 5 -0.33 -11.33 11.16
C LYS A 5 -0.71 -10.01 11.81
N ALA A 6 0.13 -9.01 11.63
CA ALA A 6 -0.14 -7.65 12.08
C ALA A 6 -0.17 -6.69 10.88
N ILE A 7 -1.10 -5.76 10.92
CA ILE A 7 -1.19 -4.65 9.97
C ILE A 7 -1.02 -3.35 10.75
N PHE A 8 -0.16 -2.46 10.25
CA PHE A 8 0.06 -1.12 10.77
C PHE A 8 -0.27 -0.10 9.68
N ASP A 9 -1.35 0.65 9.85
CA ASP A 9 -1.69 1.81 9.02
C ASP A 9 -1.00 3.04 9.59
N ILE A 10 0.05 3.51 8.91
CA ILE A 10 0.88 4.63 9.34
C ILE A 10 0.26 5.94 8.82
N GLY A 11 -0.60 6.52 9.62
CA GLY A 11 -1.28 7.77 9.29
C GLY A 11 -0.64 9.02 9.91
N ASN A 12 -0.90 10.19 9.32
CA ASN A 12 -0.45 11.49 9.84
C ASN A 12 -1.17 11.91 11.14
N ASP A 13 -2.32 11.31 11.44
CA ASP A 13 -3.06 11.55 12.67
C ASP A 13 -2.76 10.52 13.74
N SER A 14 -2.74 9.27 13.35
CA SER A 14 -2.54 8.11 14.22
C SER A 14 -2.03 6.91 13.45
N ILE A 15 -1.28 6.04 14.15
CA ILE A 15 -1.04 4.67 13.71
C ILE A 15 -2.25 3.84 14.16
N LYS A 16 -2.87 3.14 13.23
CA LYS A 16 -3.90 2.14 13.54
C LYS A 16 -3.30 0.77 13.31
N ALA A 17 -3.36 -0.08 14.32
CA ALA A 17 -2.79 -1.41 14.22
C ALA A 17 -3.81 -2.50 14.59
N VAL A 18 -3.75 -3.61 13.87
CA VAL A 18 -4.60 -4.77 14.05
C VAL A 18 -3.74 -6.02 14.02
N VAL A 19 -3.94 -6.91 14.97
CA VAL A 19 -3.41 -8.28 14.92
C VAL A 19 -4.58 -9.23 14.67
N PHE A 20 -4.38 -10.15 13.74
CA PHE A 20 -5.36 -11.17 13.41
C PHE A 20 -4.70 -12.53 13.21
N ALA A 21 -5.47 -13.56 13.49
CA ALA A 21 -5.12 -14.93 13.13
C ALA A 21 -5.75 -15.23 11.77
N ASN A 22 -4.93 -15.75 10.87
CA ASN A 22 -5.38 -16.29 9.60
C ASN A 22 -5.55 -17.80 9.74
N ASP A 23 -6.77 -18.27 9.53
CA ASP A 23 -7.09 -19.68 9.35
C ASP A 23 -7.60 -19.83 7.92
N GLU A 24 -7.41 -20.99 7.28
CA GLU A 24 -7.76 -21.23 5.85
C GLU A 24 -9.16 -20.72 5.46
N TRP A 25 -10.06 -20.57 6.43
CA TRP A 25 -11.45 -20.20 6.20
C TRP A 25 -11.89 -18.89 6.84
N LYS A 26 -11.08 -18.30 7.72
CA LYS A 26 -11.51 -17.12 8.49
C LYS A 26 -10.36 -16.31 9.06
N ASN A 27 -10.43 -15.01 8.83
CA ASN A 27 -9.61 -14.04 9.54
C ASN A 27 -10.31 -13.63 10.85
N THR A 28 -9.65 -13.83 11.99
CA THR A 28 -10.17 -13.45 13.30
C THR A 28 -9.31 -12.34 13.89
N ILE A 29 -9.92 -11.17 14.13
CA ILE A 29 -9.22 -10.06 14.79
C ILE A 29 -8.99 -10.44 16.26
N LEU A 30 -7.73 -10.45 16.66
CA LEU A 30 -7.30 -10.78 18.02
C LEU A 30 -7.14 -9.54 18.88
N ALA A 31 -6.58 -8.48 18.34
CA ALA A 31 -6.39 -7.20 19.01
C ALA A 31 -6.36 -6.04 18.02
N LYS A 32 -6.70 -4.86 18.53
CA LYS A 32 -6.54 -3.58 17.82
C LYS A 32 -6.03 -2.52 18.76
N HIS A 33 -5.26 -1.57 18.22
CA HIS A 33 -4.76 -0.40 18.94
C HIS A 33 -4.69 0.81 18.02
N ILE A 34 -4.83 2.00 18.61
CA ILE A 34 -4.65 3.29 17.92
C ILE A 34 -3.69 4.09 18.76
N GLU A 35 -2.60 4.53 18.15
CA GLU A 35 -1.56 5.35 18.77
C GLU A 35 -1.46 6.71 18.06
N PRO A 36 -1.56 7.86 18.75
CA PRO A 36 -1.48 9.16 18.11
C PRO A 36 -0.11 9.42 17.47
N THR A 37 -0.12 9.96 16.25
CA THR A 37 1.11 10.35 15.54
C THR A 37 1.55 11.75 15.98
N ARG A 38 2.72 11.85 16.63
CA ARG A 38 3.33 13.11 17.07
C ARG A 38 4.71 13.35 16.46
N TRP A 39 5.28 12.36 15.82
CA TRP A 39 6.62 12.31 15.24
C TRP A 39 6.63 12.60 13.73
N MET A 40 5.45 12.78 13.13
CA MET A 40 5.29 13.06 11.69
C MET A 40 4.56 14.39 11.46
N ARG A 41 4.99 15.12 10.45
CA ARG A 41 4.30 16.33 9.99
C ARG A 41 4.34 16.42 8.47
N LYS A 42 3.19 16.58 7.84
CA LYS A 42 3.03 16.67 6.37
C LYS A 42 3.73 15.52 5.64
N GLY A 43 3.54 14.29 6.11
CA GLY A 43 4.15 13.09 5.55
C GLY A 43 5.63 12.87 5.91
N LYS A 44 6.32 13.83 6.52
CA LYS A 44 7.75 13.70 6.86
C LYS A 44 7.91 13.21 8.30
N ILE A 45 8.73 12.18 8.49
CA ILE A 45 9.17 11.73 9.82
C ILE A 45 10.16 12.77 10.35
N LEU A 46 9.82 13.39 11.47
CA LEU A 46 10.65 14.41 12.13
C LEU A 46 11.46 13.83 13.29
N ASP A 47 11.01 12.71 13.85
CA ASP A 47 11.58 12.07 15.02
C ASP A 47 11.40 10.55 14.92
N THR A 48 12.45 9.86 14.48
CA THR A 48 12.44 8.40 14.30
C THR A 48 12.40 7.68 15.65
N GLU A 49 12.98 8.24 16.72
CA GLU A 49 12.93 7.63 18.06
C GLU A 49 11.50 7.65 18.60
N ALA A 50 10.79 8.78 18.46
CA ALA A 50 9.39 8.88 18.85
C ALA A 50 8.49 7.96 18.00
N PHE A 51 8.81 7.77 16.72
CA PHE A 51 8.12 6.79 15.86
C PHE A 51 8.34 5.36 16.35
N THR A 52 9.59 4.96 16.56
CA THR A 52 9.95 3.64 17.11
C THR A 52 9.24 3.40 18.45
N LYS A 53 9.20 4.40 19.32
CA LYS A 53 8.48 4.32 20.60
C LYS A 53 6.98 4.09 20.41
N SER A 54 6.36 4.76 19.44
CA SER A 54 4.94 4.56 19.14
C SER A 54 4.65 3.12 18.69
N ILE A 55 5.51 2.55 17.83
CA ILE A 55 5.41 1.15 17.41
C ILE A 55 5.57 0.22 18.61
N ASN A 56 6.57 0.46 19.47
CA ASN A 56 6.80 -0.34 20.66
C ASN A 56 5.60 -0.32 21.62
N ASN A 57 4.97 0.85 21.84
CA ASN A 57 3.77 0.98 22.64
C ASN A 57 2.61 0.10 22.10
N ILE A 58 2.46 0.05 20.79
CA ILE A 58 1.46 -0.80 20.12
C ILE A 58 1.76 -2.28 20.40
N ILE A 59 3.01 -2.69 20.20
CA ILE A 59 3.46 -4.08 20.42
C ILE A 59 3.23 -4.49 21.87
N GLU A 60 3.67 -3.67 22.84
CA GLU A 60 3.45 -3.92 24.25
C GLU A 60 1.95 -4.08 24.60
N ASN A 61 1.09 -3.27 23.96
CA ASN A 61 -0.35 -3.40 24.12
C ASN A 61 -0.88 -4.73 23.59
N PHE A 62 -0.36 -5.19 22.46
CA PHE A 62 -0.73 -6.49 21.90
C PHE A 62 -0.24 -7.64 22.76
N VAL A 63 1.02 -7.61 23.19
CA VAL A 63 1.59 -8.63 24.10
C VAL A 63 0.76 -8.73 25.38
N LYS A 64 0.42 -7.63 26.01
CA LYS A 64 -0.42 -7.60 27.23
C LYS A 64 -1.82 -8.22 27.01
N LYS A 65 -2.41 -8.05 25.82
CA LYS A 65 -3.75 -8.56 25.50
C LYS A 65 -3.76 -10.03 25.09
N LEU A 66 -2.71 -10.45 24.39
CA LEU A 66 -2.68 -11.75 23.74
C LEU A 66 -1.92 -12.80 24.57
N TRP A 67 -1.16 -12.41 25.60
CA TRP A 67 -0.34 -13.28 26.45
C TRP A 67 0.71 -14.11 25.69
N TRP A 68 1.13 -13.64 24.50
CA TRP A 68 2.12 -14.29 23.63
C TRP A 68 2.87 -13.27 22.79
N ASP A 69 4.10 -13.65 22.40
CA ASP A 69 5.12 -12.75 21.88
C ASP A 69 5.39 -12.96 20.39
N PHE A 70 4.46 -13.60 19.65
CA PHE A 70 4.78 -14.03 18.30
C PHE A 70 3.86 -13.38 17.26
N ILE A 71 4.45 -12.61 16.36
CA ILE A 71 3.83 -12.10 15.13
C ILE A 71 4.64 -12.67 13.97
N ASP A 72 4.02 -13.49 13.13
CA ASP A 72 4.69 -14.19 12.03
C ASP A 72 5.00 -13.24 10.86
N GLU A 73 4.06 -12.34 10.55
CA GLU A 73 4.17 -11.40 9.44
C GLU A 73 3.64 -10.02 9.82
N VAL A 74 4.36 -8.99 9.35
CA VAL A 74 3.97 -7.59 9.51
C VAL A 74 3.75 -6.94 8.15
N PHE A 75 2.58 -6.33 7.98
CA PHE A 75 2.23 -5.53 6.82
C PHE A 75 2.11 -4.07 7.23
N VAL A 76 2.68 -3.18 6.43
CA VAL A 76 2.63 -1.75 6.70
C VAL A 76 1.88 -1.06 5.58
N TRP A 77 0.84 -0.32 5.96
CA TRP A 77 0.10 0.53 5.05
C TRP A 77 0.58 1.96 5.19
N ILE A 78 0.90 2.58 4.07
CA ILE A 78 1.36 3.97 4.05
C ILE A 78 0.66 4.76 2.95
N SER A 79 0.51 6.05 3.19
CA SER A 79 0.22 7.02 2.16
C SER A 79 1.09 8.27 2.37
N HIS A 80 1.50 8.91 1.28
CA HIS A 80 2.39 10.06 1.31
C HIS A 80 1.95 11.11 0.29
N PRO A 81 1.96 12.43 0.64
CA PRO A 81 1.55 13.48 -0.30
C PRO A 81 2.41 13.56 -1.55
N ASP A 82 3.70 13.18 -1.45
CA ASP A 82 4.63 13.14 -2.59
C ASP A 82 4.75 11.73 -3.19
N ALA A 83 3.80 10.82 -2.90
CA ALA A 83 3.77 9.51 -3.57
C ALA A 83 3.49 9.69 -5.06
N VAL A 84 4.17 8.89 -5.87
CA VAL A 84 4.05 8.89 -7.34
C VAL A 84 3.64 7.50 -7.80
N VAL A 85 2.73 7.46 -8.76
CA VAL A 85 2.37 6.24 -9.46
C VAL A 85 2.77 6.38 -10.91
N LYS A 86 3.56 5.44 -11.40
CA LYS A 86 4.05 5.44 -12.78
C LYS A 86 3.58 4.18 -13.49
N ARG A 87 2.84 4.35 -14.57
CA ARG A 87 2.45 3.25 -15.45
C ARG A 87 3.60 2.90 -16.37
N ILE A 88 4.01 1.64 -16.35
CA ILE A 88 5.13 1.10 -17.09
C ILE A 88 4.63 -0.09 -17.90
N THR A 89 5.12 -0.19 -19.12
CA THR A 89 4.82 -1.31 -20.01
C THR A 89 6.13 -1.98 -20.41
N GLU A 90 6.23 -3.26 -20.16
CA GLU A 90 7.36 -4.08 -20.56
C GLU A 90 6.88 -5.35 -21.26
N GLN A 91 7.72 -5.87 -22.14
CA GLN A 91 7.37 -7.04 -22.93
C GLN A 91 8.49 -8.07 -22.98
N LYS A 92 8.11 -9.33 -23.07
CA LYS A 92 9.03 -10.46 -23.16
C LYS A 92 8.61 -11.39 -24.30
N ARG A 93 9.59 -11.83 -25.10
CA ARG A 93 9.38 -12.93 -26.05
C ARG A 93 9.33 -14.25 -25.29
N ILE A 94 8.29 -15.04 -25.53
CA ILE A 94 8.11 -16.35 -24.95
C ILE A 94 8.81 -17.37 -25.86
N MET A 95 9.68 -18.17 -25.27
CA MET A 95 10.43 -19.19 -25.98
C MET A 95 9.85 -20.59 -25.78
N ASP A 96 9.13 -20.79 -24.69
CA ASP A 96 8.46 -22.02 -24.34
C ASP A 96 7.09 -22.13 -25.04
N PRO A 97 6.49 -23.33 -25.14
CA PRO A 97 5.18 -23.53 -25.75
C PRO A 97 4.06 -22.77 -25.06
N GLU A 98 4.21 -22.50 -23.76
CA GLU A 98 3.22 -21.85 -22.89
C GLU A 98 3.91 -20.84 -21.98
N ILE A 99 3.17 -19.79 -21.59
CA ILE A 99 3.63 -18.77 -20.67
C ILE A 99 3.75 -19.37 -19.28
N THR A 100 4.88 -19.12 -18.62
CA THR A 100 5.19 -19.64 -17.28
C THR A 100 5.11 -18.54 -16.21
N GLU A 101 5.03 -18.95 -14.95
CA GLU A 101 5.12 -18.04 -13.82
C GLU A 101 6.44 -17.24 -13.84
N SER A 102 7.54 -17.89 -14.20
CA SER A 102 8.86 -17.24 -14.35
C SER A 102 8.86 -16.11 -15.39
N ASP A 103 8.03 -16.20 -16.45
CA ASP A 103 7.91 -15.13 -17.45
C ASP A 103 7.24 -13.89 -16.85
N VAL A 104 6.18 -14.10 -16.07
CA VAL A 104 5.46 -13.02 -15.39
C VAL A 104 6.33 -12.37 -14.31
N GLU A 105 7.02 -13.17 -13.50
CA GLU A 105 7.95 -12.67 -12.48
C GLU A 105 9.11 -11.89 -13.08
N HIS A 106 9.67 -12.37 -14.19
CA HIS A 106 10.72 -11.67 -14.90
C HIS A 106 10.28 -10.27 -15.33
N LEU A 107 9.10 -10.16 -15.97
CA LEU A 107 8.56 -8.86 -16.37
C LEU A 107 8.30 -7.95 -15.18
N SER A 108 7.79 -8.48 -14.07
CA SER A 108 7.60 -7.70 -12.84
C SER A 108 8.92 -7.16 -12.29
N LYS A 109 10.00 -7.94 -12.32
CA LYS A 109 11.35 -7.50 -11.94
C LYS A 109 11.88 -6.42 -12.88
N VAL A 110 11.74 -6.60 -14.20
CA VAL A 110 12.16 -5.58 -15.18
C VAL A 110 11.42 -4.26 -14.95
N ILE A 111 10.10 -4.32 -14.69
CA ILE A 111 9.31 -3.13 -14.37
C ILE A 111 9.82 -2.47 -13.08
N ALA A 112 10.17 -3.24 -12.04
CA ALA A 112 10.76 -2.71 -10.82
C ALA A 112 12.08 -1.96 -11.09
N ASP A 113 12.93 -2.52 -11.94
CA ASP A 113 14.22 -1.92 -12.32
C ASP A 113 14.03 -0.64 -13.16
N VAL A 114 13.02 -0.61 -14.04
CA VAL A 114 12.68 0.57 -14.87
C VAL A 114 11.98 1.66 -14.05
N ALA A 115 11.28 1.29 -12.99
CA ALA A 115 10.54 2.22 -12.13
C ALA A 115 11.44 3.08 -11.23
N ILE A 116 12.77 3.00 -11.39
CA ILE A 116 13.70 3.76 -10.56
C ILE A 116 13.56 5.26 -10.85
N GLU A 117 13.27 6.03 -9.82
CA GLU A 117 13.32 7.49 -9.83
C GLU A 117 14.27 8.01 -8.75
N ASN A 118 14.91 9.16 -9.03
CA ASN A 118 15.82 9.78 -8.07
C ASN A 118 15.10 10.07 -6.76
N ASN A 119 15.70 9.60 -5.65
CA ASN A 119 15.20 9.80 -4.28
C ASN A 119 13.82 9.18 -3.98
N MET A 120 13.33 8.26 -4.84
CA MET A 120 12.12 7.49 -4.63
C MET A 120 12.44 6.00 -4.45
N GLU A 121 11.58 5.30 -3.72
CA GLU A 121 11.60 3.86 -3.56
C GLU A 121 10.30 3.26 -4.05
N THR A 122 10.37 2.21 -4.88
CA THR A 122 9.19 1.48 -5.35
C THR A 122 8.72 0.53 -4.26
N ILE A 123 7.55 0.76 -3.71
CA ILE A 123 6.97 -0.04 -2.63
C ILE A 123 6.02 -1.13 -3.14
N LYS A 124 5.40 -0.92 -4.31
CA LYS A 124 4.46 -1.90 -4.87
C LYS A 124 4.39 -1.79 -6.39
N ILE A 125 4.30 -2.94 -7.06
CA ILE A 125 3.99 -3.05 -8.48
C ILE A 125 2.66 -3.78 -8.61
N VAL A 126 1.71 -3.13 -9.28
CA VAL A 126 0.35 -3.66 -9.47
C VAL A 126 0.13 -3.91 -10.96
N PRO A 127 0.01 -5.17 -11.39
CA PRO A 127 -0.35 -5.49 -12.76
C PRO A 127 -1.72 -4.92 -13.13
N VAL A 128 -1.78 -4.19 -14.24
CA VAL A 128 -3.03 -3.64 -14.80
C VAL A 128 -3.52 -4.53 -15.93
N HIS A 129 -2.67 -4.76 -16.92
CA HIS A 129 -3.00 -5.63 -18.04
C HIS A 129 -1.86 -6.60 -18.34
N ARG A 130 -2.23 -7.82 -18.70
CA ARG A 130 -1.34 -8.80 -19.32
C ARG A 130 -1.86 -9.07 -20.72
N ILE A 131 -1.05 -8.78 -21.73
CA ILE A 131 -1.46 -8.83 -23.13
C ILE A 131 -0.63 -9.88 -23.85
N ILE A 132 -1.30 -10.84 -24.48
CA ILE A 132 -0.66 -11.90 -25.25
C ILE A 132 -0.78 -11.54 -26.74
N ASP A 133 0.33 -11.60 -27.47
CA ASP A 133 0.42 -11.38 -28.91
C ASP A 133 -0.32 -10.11 -29.40
N ASP A 134 -0.20 -9.00 -28.64
CA ASP A 134 -0.74 -7.66 -28.88
C ASP A 134 -2.27 -7.51 -28.85
N THR A 135 -3.01 -8.57 -28.67
CA THR A 135 -4.46 -8.51 -28.86
C THR A 135 -5.27 -9.06 -27.69
N LYS A 136 -4.74 -10.04 -26.98
CA LYS A 136 -5.50 -10.78 -25.98
C LYS A 136 -5.14 -10.30 -24.57
N LYS A 137 -6.05 -9.56 -23.96
CA LYS A 137 -5.95 -9.18 -22.53
C LYS A 137 -6.41 -10.35 -21.66
N GLU A 138 -5.57 -10.78 -20.72
CA GLU A 138 -5.84 -11.87 -19.80
C GLU A 138 -5.55 -11.47 -18.36
N LYS A 139 -6.38 -11.91 -17.43
CA LYS A 139 -6.13 -11.74 -15.99
C LYS A 139 -5.01 -12.65 -15.50
N ASP A 140 -5.02 -13.89 -15.98
CA ASP A 140 -3.97 -14.86 -15.71
C ASP A 140 -3.47 -15.45 -17.04
N PRO A 141 -2.25 -15.11 -17.48
CA PRO A 141 -1.68 -15.59 -18.72
C PRO A 141 -0.98 -16.96 -18.57
N ILE A 142 -0.79 -17.46 -17.35
CA ILE A 142 -0.04 -18.69 -17.07
C ILE A 142 -0.74 -19.88 -17.76
N TRP A 143 0.04 -20.76 -18.38
CA TRP A 143 -0.39 -21.91 -19.20
C TRP A 143 -1.04 -21.55 -20.53
N LEU A 144 -1.20 -20.27 -20.87
CA LEU A 144 -1.69 -19.87 -22.18
C LEU A 144 -0.56 -19.88 -23.21
N LYS A 145 -0.93 -20.16 -24.47
CA LYS A 145 0.01 -20.13 -25.59
C LYS A 145 0.14 -18.72 -26.13
N GLY A 146 1.39 -18.29 -26.36
CA GLY A 146 1.70 -17.01 -26.96
C GLY A 146 3.18 -16.89 -27.29
N LYS A 147 3.54 -16.00 -28.21
CA LYS A 147 4.92 -15.73 -28.60
C LYS A 147 5.49 -14.51 -27.87
N ARG A 148 4.61 -13.66 -27.36
CA ARG A 148 4.97 -12.43 -26.66
C ARG A 148 3.98 -12.19 -25.52
N LEU A 149 4.53 -11.89 -24.36
CA LEU A 149 3.78 -11.40 -23.20
C LEU A 149 4.18 -9.95 -22.95
N GLU A 150 3.18 -9.08 -22.89
CA GLU A 150 3.33 -7.69 -22.45
C GLU A 150 2.65 -7.54 -21.09
N LEU A 151 3.35 -6.89 -20.16
CA LEU A 151 2.84 -6.53 -18.84
C LEU A 151 2.76 -5.02 -18.73
N VAL A 152 1.55 -4.52 -18.53
CA VAL A 152 1.29 -3.13 -18.13
C VAL A 152 1.06 -3.13 -16.63
N ALA A 153 1.86 -2.38 -15.88
CA ALA A 153 1.76 -2.32 -14.43
C ALA A 153 1.93 -0.89 -13.90
N ASP A 154 1.33 -0.63 -12.75
CA ASP A 154 1.51 0.60 -11.98
C ASP A 154 2.56 0.36 -10.88
N ALA A 155 3.64 1.15 -10.93
CA ALA A 155 4.67 1.18 -9.92
C ALA A 155 4.35 2.31 -8.92
N PHE A 156 4.08 1.95 -7.68
CA PHE A 156 3.86 2.88 -6.59
C PHE A 156 5.17 3.21 -5.90
N MET A 157 5.50 4.49 -5.85
CA MET A 157 6.75 4.99 -5.30
C MET A 157 6.50 6.02 -4.21
N VAL A 158 7.36 5.99 -3.20
CA VAL A 158 7.38 6.97 -2.11
C VAL A 158 8.78 7.54 -1.94
N PRO A 159 8.95 8.73 -1.34
CA PRO A 159 10.28 9.24 -1.02
C PRO A 159 11.10 8.24 -0.19
N LYS A 160 12.37 8.03 -0.54
CA LYS A 160 13.29 7.14 0.20
C LYS A 160 13.39 7.50 1.69
N SER A 161 13.21 8.75 2.04
CA SER A 161 13.24 9.20 3.43
C SER A 161 12.12 8.61 4.27
N ILE A 162 10.90 8.47 3.70
CA ILE A 162 9.80 7.83 4.42
C ILE A 162 9.95 6.32 4.44
N TYR A 163 10.34 5.73 3.31
CA TYR A 163 10.59 4.29 3.22
C TYR A 163 11.64 3.85 4.26
N ASN A 164 12.83 4.48 4.23
CA ASN A 164 13.91 4.15 5.16
C ASN A 164 13.52 4.39 6.62
N GLY A 165 12.81 5.48 6.92
CA GLY A 165 12.35 5.75 8.28
C GLY A 165 11.33 4.73 8.78
N VAL A 166 10.49 4.19 7.91
CA VAL A 166 9.57 3.11 8.26
C VAL A 166 10.35 1.82 8.53
N ILE A 167 11.25 1.42 7.63
CA ILE A 167 12.09 0.23 7.83
C ILE A 167 12.88 0.33 9.13
N GLU A 168 13.60 1.44 9.34
CA GLU A 168 14.41 1.67 10.55
C GLU A 168 13.58 1.56 11.84
N ALA A 169 12.39 2.14 11.87
CA ALA A 169 11.55 2.13 13.06
C ALA A 169 11.06 0.71 13.42
N PHE A 170 10.76 -0.12 12.43
CA PHE A 170 10.35 -1.51 12.65
C PHE A 170 11.56 -2.41 12.98
N ASP A 171 12.70 -2.23 12.34
CA ASP A 171 13.93 -2.94 12.65
C ASP A 171 14.39 -2.69 14.10
N ASN A 172 14.25 -1.45 14.59
CA ASN A 172 14.58 -1.08 15.96
C ASN A 172 13.71 -1.77 17.03
N VAL A 173 12.57 -2.32 16.65
CA VAL A 173 11.71 -3.12 17.53
C VAL A 173 11.72 -4.62 17.16
N TRP A 174 12.67 -5.04 16.34
CA TRP A 174 12.88 -6.43 15.92
C TRP A 174 11.71 -7.04 15.14
N LEU A 175 10.96 -6.21 14.42
CA LEU A 175 9.90 -6.65 13.54
C LEU A 175 10.32 -6.49 12.07
N SER A 176 10.30 -7.59 11.33
CA SER A 176 10.55 -7.58 9.89
C SER A 176 9.25 -7.28 9.13
N ILE A 177 9.30 -6.31 8.24
CA ILE A 177 8.15 -5.97 7.38
C ILE A 177 8.11 -6.94 6.20
N SER A 178 6.98 -7.64 6.04
CA SER A 178 6.74 -8.56 4.91
C SER A 178 6.36 -7.82 3.64
N ASP A 179 5.55 -6.75 3.75
CA ASP A 179 5.14 -5.93 2.59
C ASP A 179 4.74 -4.51 3.03
N ILE A 180 5.00 -3.53 2.14
CA ILE A 180 4.54 -2.15 2.29
C ILE A 180 3.52 -1.85 1.20
N ILE A 181 2.31 -1.45 1.59
CA ILE A 181 1.17 -1.34 0.70
C ILE A 181 0.61 0.09 0.74
N PRO A 182 0.40 0.73 -0.42
CA PRO A 182 -0.31 2.01 -0.47
C PRO A 182 -1.73 1.90 0.09
N ASN A 183 -2.14 2.82 0.97
CA ASN A 183 -3.47 2.79 1.62
C ASN A 183 -4.61 2.74 0.60
N ILE A 184 -4.50 3.49 -0.49
CA ILE A 184 -5.54 3.53 -1.53
C ILE A 184 -5.80 2.17 -2.18
N LEU A 185 -4.75 1.32 -2.30
CA LEU A 185 -4.91 -0.05 -2.80
C LEU A 185 -5.69 -0.90 -1.81
N SER A 186 -5.28 -0.89 -0.53
CA SER A 186 -5.96 -1.66 0.52
C SER A 186 -7.41 -1.22 0.68
N ALA A 187 -7.68 0.09 0.62
CA ALA A 187 -9.03 0.64 0.67
C ALA A 187 -9.87 0.18 -0.54
N SER A 188 -9.28 0.17 -1.74
CA SER A 188 -9.99 -0.26 -2.95
C SER A 188 -10.38 -1.74 -2.92
N GLU A 189 -9.51 -2.59 -2.38
CA GLU A 189 -9.80 -4.03 -2.25
C GLU A 189 -10.87 -4.32 -1.19
N LEU A 190 -10.93 -3.49 -0.15
CA LEU A 190 -11.89 -3.67 0.94
C LEU A 190 -13.29 -3.10 0.61
N ILE A 191 -13.34 -1.95 -0.06
CA ILE A 191 -14.57 -1.16 -0.22
C ILE A 191 -15.26 -1.44 -1.55
N LEU A 192 -14.48 -1.66 -2.62
CA LEU A 192 -15.01 -1.83 -3.97
C LEU A 192 -15.09 -3.33 -4.31
N ASP A 193 -16.29 -3.80 -4.59
CA ASP A 193 -16.52 -5.11 -5.20
C ASP A 193 -16.25 -5.07 -6.73
N TYR A 194 -16.47 -6.20 -7.39
CA TYR A 194 -16.25 -6.32 -8.82
C TYR A 194 -17.13 -5.36 -9.62
N ASP A 195 -18.40 -5.24 -9.27
CA ASP A 195 -19.36 -4.38 -9.99
C ASP A 195 -18.98 -2.90 -9.87
N HIS A 196 -18.47 -2.48 -8.70
CA HIS A 196 -17.95 -1.12 -8.55
C HIS A 196 -16.72 -0.87 -9.41
N LYS A 197 -15.80 -1.85 -9.51
CA LYS A 197 -14.59 -1.70 -10.32
C LYS A 197 -14.86 -1.81 -11.83
N ASP A 198 -15.94 -2.51 -12.23
CA ASP A 198 -16.34 -2.66 -13.63
C ASP A 198 -17.01 -1.39 -14.19
N LEU A 199 -17.78 -0.72 -13.35
CA LEU A 199 -18.40 0.56 -13.67
C LEU A 199 -17.43 1.73 -13.40
N TRP A 200 -17.73 2.91 -13.96
CA TRP A 200 -17.01 4.14 -13.61
C TRP A 200 -17.16 4.46 -12.12
N THR A 201 -16.10 4.18 -11.36
CA THR A 201 -16.08 4.43 -9.92
C THR A 201 -14.86 5.24 -9.54
N VAL A 202 -15.06 6.24 -8.69
CA VAL A 202 -13.98 7.01 -8.07
C VAL A 202 -13.98 6.70 -6.57
N LEU A 203 -12.88 6.14 -6.08
CA LEU A 203 -12.62 6.00 -4.65
C LEU A 203 -11.81 7.20 -4.18
N ILE A 204 -12.27 7.88 -3.13
CA ILE A 204 -11.61 9.03 -2.54
C ILE A 204 -11.35 8.72 -1.06
N ASP A 205 -10.07 8.78 -0.66
CA ASP A 205 -9.61 8.66 0.73
C ASP A 205 -9.10 10.02 1.21
N ILE A 206 -9.87 10.66 2.12
CA ILE A 206 -9.56 11.98 2.66
C ILE A 206 -8.90 11.81 4.02
N GLY A 207 -7.59 11.96 4.06
CA GLY A 207 -6.80 11.90 5.29
C GLY A 207 -6.61 13.26 5.97
N LYS A 208 -5.80 13.27 7.05
CA LYS A 208 -5.49 14.51 7.80
C LYS A 208 -4.64 15.49 6.98
N ASN A 209 -3.68 15.01 6.20
CA ASN A 209 -2.69 15.84 5.50
C ASN A 209 -2.63 15.58 3.99
N GLN A 210 -3.52 14.78 3.46
CA GLN A 210 -3.59 14.45 2.04
C GLN A 210 -4.91 13.79 1.68
N THR A 211 -5.26 13.86 0.43
CA THR A 211 -6.37 13.09 -0.16
C THR A 211 -5.82 12.25 -1.29
N SER A 212 -6.07 10.95 -1.23
CA SER A 212 -5.75 10.02 -2.31
C SER A 212 -7.03 9.62 -3.05
N TYR A 213 -6.93 9.40 -4.35
CA TYR A 213 -8.04 8.87 -5.12
C TYR A 213 -7.59 7.86 -6.16
N ALA A 214 -8.50 6.96 -6.49
CA ALA A 214 -8.35 5.98 -7.55
C ALA A 214 -9.60 5.97 -8.43
N ILE A 215 -9.41 5.85 -9.73
CA ILE A 215 -10.47 5.76 -10.73
C ILE A 215 -10.44 4.36 -11.32
N PHE A 216 -11.60 3.71 -11.37
CA PHE A 216 -11.76 2.35 -11.89
C PHE A 216 -12.73 2.35 -13.07
N GLU A 217 -12.47 1.46 -14.04
CA GLU A 217 -13.31 1.14 -15.19
C GLU A 217 -12.92 -0.24 -15.73
N ASP A 218 -13.88 -1.02 -16.22
CA ASP A 218 -13.68 -2.36 -16.79
C ASP A 218 -12.92 -3.32 -15.84
N GLY A 219 -13.08 -3.17 -14.53
CA GLY A 219 -12.42 -3.97 -13.51
C GLY A 219 -10.95 -3.61 -13.24
N TYR A 220 -10.45 -2.53 -13.83
CA TYR A 220 -9.07 -2.08 -13.70
C TYR A 220 -8.99 -0.65 -13.15
N ALA A 221 -7.90 -0.37 -12.42
CA ALA A 221 -7.60 0.99 -12.06
C ALA A 221 -7.04 1.75 -13.28
N LEU A 222 -7.73 2.81 -13.67
CA LEU A 222 -7.27 3.70 -14.73
C LEU A 222 -6.21 4.66 -14.21
N TRP A 223 -6.39 5.15 -12.98
CA TRP A 223 -5.57 6.20 -12.42
C TRP A 223 -5.52 6.17 -10.90
N TYR A 224 -4.35 6.50 -10.35
CA TYR A 224 -4.16 6.77 -8.93
C TYR A 224 -3.48 8.13 -8.78
N TRP A 225 -3.92 8.92 -7.80
CA TRP A 225 -3.32 10.21 -7.52
C TRP A 225 -3.43 10.57 -6.05
N THR A 226 -2.50 11.41 -5.59
CA THR A 226 -2.54 12.00 -4.25
C THR A 226 -2.42 13.51 -4.37
N ILE A 227 -3.29 14.24 -3.69
CA ILE A 227 -3.27 15.70 -3.66
C ILE A 227 -3.02 16.19 -2.23
N PRO A 228 -2.28 17.29 -2.05
CA PRO A 228 -2.01 17.89 -0.74
C PRO A 228 -3.19 18.78 -0.29
N ALA A 229 -4.41 18.21 -0.28
CA ALA A 229 -5.62 18.83 0.24
C ALA A 229 -6.26 17.88 1.27
N TRP A 230 -6.70 18.38 2.42
CA TRP A 230 -7.01 17.56 3.58
C TRP A 230 -7.97 18.21 4.58
N TRP A 231 -8.44 17.43 5.54
CA TRP A 231 -9.38 17.87 6.57
C TRP A 231 -8.88 19.06 7.41
N GLU A 232 -7.59 19.17 7.67
CA GLU A 232 -7.02 20.28 8.46
C GLU A 232 -7.22 21.63 7.76
N ASP A 233 -7.21 21.67 6.41
CA ASP A 233 -7.48 22.89 5.66
C ASP A 233 -8.96 23.29 5.81
N VAL A 234 -9.88 22.33 5.69
CA VAL A 234 -11.31 22.57 5.92
C VAL A 234 -11.56 23.10 7.33
N THR A 235 -10.91 22.50 8.33
CA THR A 235 -11.04 22.94 9.74
C THR A 235 -10.50 24.35 9.92
N LYS A 236 -9.36 24.69 9.31
CA LYS A 236 -8.80 26.05 9.34
C LYS A 236 -9.71 27.07 8.66
N ASP A 237 -10.24 26.74 7.50
CA ASP A 237 -11.15 27.61 6.77
C ASP A 237 -12.42 27.90 7.58
N ILE A 238 -12.97 26.87 8.25
CA ILE A 238 -14.11 27.04 9.15
C ILE A 238 -13.74 27.94 10.34
N SER A 239 -12.58 27.68 10.99
CA SER A 239 -12.10 28.48 12.11
C SER A 239 -11.95 29.96 11.72
N ILE A 240 -11.32 30.25 10.60
CA ILE A 240 -11.17 31.61 10.08
C ILE A 240 -12.52 32.22 9.74
N GLY A 241 -13.40 31.51 9.02
CA GLY A 241 -14.71 32.01 8.62
C GLY A 241 -15.64 32.27 9.78
N MET A 242 -15.55 31.48 10.86
CA MET A 242 -16.38 31.59 12.05
C MET A 242 -15.71 32.39 13.19
N GLN A 243 -14.45 32.78 13.03
CA GLN A 243 -13.63 33.47 14.07
C GLN A 243 -13.58 32.71 15.40
N ILE A 244 -13.40 31.39 15.33
CA ILE A 244 -13.25 30.50 16.49
C ILE A 244 -11.86 29.84 16.50
N ASP A 245 -11.32 29.58 17.70
CA ASP A 245 -10.07 28.81 17.84
C ASP A 245 -10.31 27.32 17.58
N ILE A 246 -9.26 26.64 17.04
CA ILE A 246 -9.28 25.21 16.75
C ILE A 246 -8.61 24.45 17.89
#